data_c321e38e77e93c65ed83f9b42ea15cc2
#
_entry.id   c321e38e77e93c65ed83f9b42ea15cc2
#
_cell.length_a   1.000
_cell.length_b   1.000
_cell.length_c   1.000
_cell.angle_alpha   90.00
_cell.angle_beta   90.00
_cell.angle_gamma   90.00
#
_symmetry.space_group_name_H-M   'P 1'
#
loop_
_entity.id
_entity.type
_entity.pdbx_description
1 polymer ?
#
loop_
_entity_poly.entity_id
_entity_poly.type
_entity_poly.pdbx_seq_one_letter_code
_entity_poly.pdbx_strand_id
1 'polypeptide(L)'
;MNRDTEVCIIGAGFAGLVASLLCCQRQMRCVVIEKRSRDAGSVSNAHYLNAYTLEILVSVGLSIEALRAAAVDASIDKTMVVCHTLNRTLAKIDLHSDPTFSHRYAAAGRYGAF
;
A
#
# COMPACT_ATOMS: atom_id res chain seq x y z
N MET A 1 -27.77 -5.39 -23.78
CA MET A 1 -26.60 -5.58 -22.85
C MET A 1 -27.04 -5.06 -21.51
N ASN A 2 -27.34 -5.96 -20.57
CA ASN A 2 -27.71 -5.57 -19.22
C ASN A 2 -26.45 -5.04 -18.52
N ARG A 3 -26.44 -3.75 -18.15
CA ARG A 3 -25.28 -3.07 -17.53
C ARG A 3 -25.48 -2.89 -16.03
N ASP A 4 -26.13 -3.85 -15.38
CA ASP A 4 -26.38 -3.77 -13.96
C ASP A 4 -25.05 -3.92 -13.21
N THR A 5 -24.63 -2.86 -12.57
CA THR A 5 -23.45 -2.79 -11.72
C THR A 5 -23.90 -2.82 -10.26
N GLU A 6 -23.31 -3.73 -9.46
CA GLU A 6 -23.66 -3.87 -8.06
C GLU A 6 -22.88 -2.87 -7.19
N VAL A 7 -21.65 -2.52 -7.62
CA VAL A 7 -20.77 -1.62 -6.88
C VAL A 7 -20.18 -0.58 -7.82
N CYS A 8 -20.29 0.68 -7.47
CA CYS A 8 -19.62 1.79 -8.14
C CYS A 8 -18.53 2.37 -7.23
N ILE A 9 -17.29 2.34 -7.69
CA ILE A 9 -16.11 2.82 -6.95
C ILE A 9 -15.68 4.14 -7.58
N ILE A 10 -15.62 5.20 -6.78
CA ILE A 10 -15.17 6.52 -7.24
C ILE A 10 -13.73 6.72 -6.84
N GLY A 11 -12.85 6.77 -7.83
CA GLY A 11 -11.41 6.90 -7.70
C GLY A 11 -10.66 5.58 -7.86
N ALA A 12 -9.68 5.55 -8.77
CA ALA A 12 -8.75 4.44 -8.98
C ALA A 12 -7.44 4.63 -8.20
N GLY A 13 -7.51 5.23 -7.03
CA GLY A 13 -6.40 5.24 -6.09
C GLY A 13 -6.20 3.86 -5.44
N PHE A 14 -5.21 3.76 -4.56
CA PHE A 14 -4.86 2.50 -3.89
C PHE A 14 -6.07 1.77 -3.29
N ALA A 15 -6.86 2.46 -2.47
CA ALA A 15 -8.04 1.87 -1.83
C ALA A 15 -9.11 1.44 -2.86
N GLY A 16 -9.35 2.25 -3.89
CA GLY A 16 -10.34 1.93 -4.93
C GLY A 16 -9.94 0.71 -5.75
N LEU A 17 -8.66 0.58 -6.10
CA LEU A 17 -8.15 -0.58 -6.82
C LEU A 17 -8.23 -1.85 -5.97
N VAL A 18 -7.85 -1.80 -4.69
CA VAL A 18 -7.98 -2.95 -3.78
C VAL A 18 -9.44 -3.34 -3.61
N ALA A 19 -10.35 -2.37 -3.44
CA ALA A 19 -11.78 -2.65 -3.36
C ALA A 19 -12.31 -3.33 -4.63
N SER A 20 -11.85 -2.89 -5.82
CA SER A 20 -12.25 -3.52 -7.09
C SER A 20 -11.77 -4.96 -7.20
N LEU A 21 -10.55 -5.26 -6.77
CA LEU A 21 -10.02 -6.63 -6.73
C LEU A 21 -10.82 -7.52 -5.78
N LEU A 22 -11.20 -6.99 -4.61
CA LEU A 22 -12.05 -7.70 -3.65
C LEU A 22 -13.46 -7.97 -4.23
N CYS A 23 -14.04 -7.04 -4.99
CA CYS A 23 -15.28 -7.26 -5.70
C CYS A 23 -15.13 -8.38 -6.75
N CYS A 24 -14.05 -8.34 -7.54
CA CYS A 24 -13.77 -9.37 -8.54
C CYS A 24 -13.63 -10.77 -7.90
N GLN A 25 -12.92 -10.90 -6.79
CA GLN A 25 -12.80 -12.17 -6.07
C GLN A 25 -14.15 -12.71 -5.58
N ARG A 26 -15.10 -11.84 -5.26
CA ARG A 26 -16.45 -12.18 -4.84
C ARG A 26 -17.44 -12.30 -5.99
N GLN A 27 -16.95 -12.23 -7.22
CA GLN A 27 -17.76 -12.27 -8.45
C GLN A 27 -18.83 -11.15 -8.51
N MET A 28 -18.59 -10.06 -7.79
CA MET A 28 -19.45 -8.88 -7.81
C MET A 28 -19.12 -8.02 -9.02
N ARG A 29 -20.15 -7.55 -9.70
CA ARG A 29 -19.98 -6.63 -10.84
C ARG A 29 -19.69 -5.24 -10.34
N CYS A 30 -18.48 -4.74 -10.56
CA CYS A 30 -18.10 -3.40 -10.16
C CYS A 30 -17.63 -2.54 -11.34
N VAL A 31 -17.79 -1.24 -11.20
CA VAL A 31 -17.21 -0.23 -12.07
C VAL A 31 -16.35 0.72 -11.24
N VAL A 32 -15.18 1.07 -11.77
CA VAL A 32 -14.30 2.08 -11.17
C VAL A 32 -14.31 3.30 -12.06
N ILE A 33 -14.59 4.46 -11.48
CA ILE A 33 -14.61 5.75 -12.17
C ILE A 33 -13.42 6.57 -11.65
N GLU A 34 -12.49 6.91 -12.54
CA GLU A 34 -11.32 7.75 -12.21
C GLU A 34 -11.36 9.01 -13.09
N LYS A 35 -11.15 10.17 -12.46
CA LYS A 35 -11.15 11.46 -13.15
C LYS A 35 -9.88 11.76 -13.93
N ARG A 36 -8.75 11.13 -13.54
CA ARG A 36 -7.47 11.33 -14.19
C ARG A 36 -7.31 10.36 -15.34
N SER A 37 -6.64 10.80 -16.41
CA SER A 37 -6.25 9.91 -17.47
C SER A 37 -5.19 8.90 -16.98
N ARG A 38 -5.09 7.76 -17.66
CA ARG A 38 -4.12 6.71 -17.34
C ARG A 38 -2.67 7.22 -17.40
N ASP A 39 -2.42 8.20 -18.28
CA ASP A 39 -1.08 8.76 -18.54
C ASP A 39 -0.74 9.95 -17.63
N ALA A 40 -1.65 10.36 -16.75
CA ALA A 40 -1.48 11.56 -15.91
C ALA A 40 -0.43 11.42 -14.80
N GLY A 41 0.31 10.33 -14.76
CA GLY A 41 1.28 10.03 -13.71
C GLY A 41 0.60 9.83 -12.35
N SER A 42 1.03 8.83 -11.62
CA SER A 42 0.54 8.61 -10.25
C SER A 42 1.47 9.31 -9.27
N VAL A 43 0.98 10.36 -8.61
CA VAL A 43 1.65 10.85 -7.40
C VAL A 43 1.19 9.95 -6.26
N SER A 44 2.07 9.07 -5.80
CA SER A 44 1.79 8.26 -4.62
C SER A 44 1.75 9.16 -3.39
N ASN A 45 0.64 9.12 -2.66
CA ASN A 45 0.51 9.80 -1.36
C ASN A 45 0.88 8.87 -0.19
N ALA A 46 1.11 7.59 -0.45
CA ALA A 46 1.52 6.61 0.54
C ALA A 46 3.00 6.28 0.35
N HIS A 47 3.79 6.45 1.41
CA HIS A 47 5.21 6.13 1.42
C HIS A 47 5.52 4.82 2.13
N TYR A 48 4.54 4.28 2.85
CA TYR A 48 4.76 3.10 3.69
C TYR A 48 3.52 2.22 3.72
N LEU A 49 3.73 0.93 3.51
CA LEU A 49 2.69 -0.09 3.67
C LEU A 49 2.97 -0.90 4.94
N ASN A 50 2.02 -0.93 5.86
CA ASN A 50 2.14 -1.76 7.04
C ASN A 50 1.85 -3.23 6.73
N ALA A 51 2.21 -4.14 7.65
CA ALA A 51 2.05 -5.57 7.47
C ALA A 51 0.61 -5.98 7.15
N TYR A 52 -0.38 -5.35 7.80
CA TYR A 52 -1.80 -5.64 7.56
C TYR A 52 -2.23 -5.27 6.14
N THR A 53 -1.78 -4.11 5.63
CA THR A 53 -2.04 -3.73 4.24
C THR A 53 -1.45 -4.73 3.25
N LEU A 54 -0.26 -5.25 3.54
CA LEU A 54 0.40 -6.23 2.69
C LEU A 54 -0.31 -7.59 2.69
N GLU A 55 -0.83 -8.03 3.83
CA GLU A 55 -1.67 -9.22 3.91
C GLU A 55 -2.93 -9.07 3.03
N ILE A 56 -3.55 -7.88 3.05
CA ILE A 56 -4.69 -7.59 2.16
C ILE A 56 -4.26 -7.66 0.69
N LEU A 57 -3.14 -7.05 0.31
CA LEU A 57 -2.64 -7.08 -1.06
C LEU A 57 -2.36 -8.49 -1.55
N VAL A 58 -1.74 -9.31 -0.72
CA VAL A 58 -1.52 -10.72 -1.03
C VAL A 58 -2.86 -11.48 -1.15
N SER A 59 -3.81 -11.19 -0.26
CA SER A 59 -5.13 -11.84 -0.30
C SER A 59 -5.93 -11.51 -1.56
N VAL A 60 -5.68 -10.35 -2.18
CA VAL A 60 -6.29 -9.98 -3.47
C VAL A 60 -5.48 -10.42 -4.68
N GLY A 61 -4.42 -11.20 -4.48
CA GLY A 61 -3.69 -11.88 -5.55
C GLY A 61 -2.40 -11.19 -6.00
N LEU A 62 -1.91 -10.16 -5.29
CA LEU A 62 -0.58 -9.63 -5.57
C LEU A 62 0.49 -10.58 -5.02
N SER A 63 1.54 -10.83 -5.80
CA SER A 63 2.65 -11.65 -5.31
C SER A 63 3.56 -10.85 -4.38
N ILE A 64 4.06 -11.53 -3.35
CA ILE A 64 5.00 -10.93 -2.39
C ILE A 64 6.31 -10.51 -3.07
N GLU A 65 6.73 -11.27 -4.10
CA GLU A 65 7.92 -10.99 -4.88
C GLU A 65 7.76 -9.70 -5.70
N ALA A 66 6.60 -9.48 -6.31
CA ALA A 66 6.29 -8.26 -7.04
C ALA A 66 6.26 -7.04 -6.10
N LEU A 67 5.68 -7.19 -4.91
CA LEU A 67 5.67 -6.14 -3.88
C LEU A 67 7.09 -5.79 -3.42
N ARG A 68 7.94 -6.80 -3.19
CA ARG A 68 9.35 -6.60 -2.82
C ARG A 68 10.16 -5.93 -3.93
N ALA A 69 9.93 -6.32 -5.17
CA ALA A 69 10.62 -5.73 -6.33
C ALA A 69 10.25 -4.26 -6.56
N ALA A 70 9.04 -3.86 -6.15
CA ALA A 70 8.58 -2.47 -6.24
C ALA A 70 8.99 -1.61 -5.03
N ALA A 71 9.43 -2.23 -3.93
CA ALA A 71 9.83 -1.53 -2.72
C ALA A 71 11.16 -0.81 -2.89
N VAL A 72 11.32 0.32 -2.21
CA VAL A 72 12.59 1.03 -2.12
C VAL A 72 13.62 0.15 -1.38
N ASP A 73 14.88 0.23 -1.81
CA ASP A 73 15.96 -0.52 -1.18
C ASP A 73 16.06 -0.18 0.32
N ALA A 74 16.06 -1.22 1.14
CA ALA A 74 16.11 -1.11 2.60
C ALA A 74 17.37 -0.38 3.11
N SER A 75 18.42 -0.23 2.28
CA SER A 75 19.60 0.57 2.63
C SER A 75 19.30 2.08 2.63
N ILE A 76 18.27 2.52 1.90
CA ILE A 76 17.91 3.92 1.72
C ILE A 76 16.96 4.38 2.83
N ASP A 77 15.97 3.54 3.18
CA ASP A 77 14.93 3.89 4.15
C ASP A 77 15.05 3.06 5.43
N LYS A 78 15.86 3.55 6.35
CA LYS A 78 16.16 2.85 7.62
C LYS A 78 15.48 3.44 8.84
N THR A 79 15.09 4.70 8.78
CA THR A 79 14.73 5.43 9.98
C THR A 79 13.45 6.22 9.81
N MET A 80 12.46 5.93 10.64
CA MET A 80 11.30 6.81 10.81
C MET A 80 11.65 7.91 11.82
N VAL A 81 11.50 9.16 11.41
CA VAL A 81 11.75 10.32 12.27
C VAL A 81 10.43 11.00 12.58
N VAL A 82 10.09 11.08 13.86
CA VAL A 82 8.93 11.83 14.34
C VAL A 82 9.39 13.18 14.81
N CYS A 83 8.90 14.26 14.21
CA CYS A 83 9.29 15.62 14.49
C CYS A 83 8.10 16.47 14.95
N HIS A 84 8.33 17.36 15.89
CA HIS A 84 7.40 18.46 16.20
C HIS A 84 7.55 19.59 15.17
N THR A 85 8.77 19.89 14.79
CA THR A 85 9.16 20.80 13.70
C THR A 85 10.35 20.18 12.98
N LEU A 86 10.73 20.69 11.80
CA LEU A 86 11.91 20.21 11.06
C LEU A 86 13.20 20.23 11.90
N ASN A 87 13.28 21.16 12.88
CA ASN A 87 14.46 21.31 13.73
C ASN A 87 14.29 20.65 15.11
N ARG A 88 13.14 20.06 15.42
CA ARG A 88 12.87 19.43 16.71
C ARG A 88 12.38 18.01 16.51
N THR A 89 13.30 17.08 16.54
CA THR A 89 13.01 15.64 16.53
C THR A 89 12.48 15.21 17.90
N LEU A 90 11.39 14.47 17.91
CA LEU A 90 10.79 13.85 19.10
C LEU A 90 11.28 12.43 19.27
N ALA A 91 11.36 11.66 18.18
CA ALA A 91 11.81 10.28 18.19
C ALA A 91 12.46 9.91 16.86
N LYS A 92 13.40 8.95 16.93
CA LYS A 92 13.94 8.23 15.78
C LYS A 92 13.72 6.75 16.02
N ILE A 93 13.15 6.07 15.06
CA ILE A 93 12.84 4.64 15.12
C ILE A 93 13.60 3.98 13.97
N ASP A 94 14.51 3.07 14.29
CA ASP A 94 15.14 2.24 13.28
C ASP A 94 14.18 1.10 12.91
N LEU A 95 13.65 1.12 11.70
CA LEU A 95 12.67 0.17 11.22
C LEU A 95 13.23 -1.25 11.04
N HIS A 96 14.55 -1.41 11.01
CA HIS A 96 15.20 -2.68 10.77
C HIS A 96 15.72 -3.36 12.04
N SER A 97 16.15 -2.59 13.03
CA SER A 97 16.77 -3.11 14.26
C SER A 97 15.87 -3.05 15.48
N ASP A 98 14.80 -2.25 15.47
CA ASP A 98 13.87 -2.16 16.59
C ASP A 98 13.09 -3.48 16.76
N PRO A 99 13.24 -4.20 17.89
CA PRO A 99 12.56 -5.48 18.10
C PRO A 99 11.04 -5.37 18.06
N THR A 100 10.47 -4.23 18.43
CA THR A 100 9.03 -3.98 18.45
C THR A 100 8.47 -3.95 17.04
N PHE A 101 9.23 -3.41 16.11
CA PHE A 101 8.88 -3.37 14.69
C PHE A 101 9.33 -4.64 13.96
N SER A 102 10.53 -5.14 14.21
CA SER A 102 11.08 -6.30 13.53
C SER A 102 10.25 -7.56 13.73
N HIS A 103 9.67 -7.80 14.92
CA HIS A 103 8.80 -8.95 15.18
C HIS A 103 7.46 -8.86 14.44
N ARG A 104 6.87 -7.69 14.34
CA ARG A 104 5.61 -7.48 13.60
C ARG A 104 5.79 -7.53 12.09
N TYR A 105 6.96 -7.16 11.60
CA TYR A 105 7.28 -7.10 10.18
C TYR A 105 8.06 -8.31 9.66
N ALA A 106 8.71 -9.08 10.52
CA ALA A 106 9.43 -10.30 10.13
C ALA A 106 8.48 -11.40 9.65
N ALA A 107 7.29 -11.51 10.25
CA ALA A 107 6.27 -12.47 9.82
C ALA A 107 5.68 -12.11 8.45
N ALA A 108 5.58 -10.80 8.13
CA ALA A 108 5.06 -10.31 6.86
C ALA A 108 6.13 -10.12 5.77
N GLY A 109 7.41 -10.39 6.08
CA GLY A 109 8.54 -10.01 5.26
C GLY A 109 8.86 -8.51 5.42
N ARG A 110 10.13 -8.15 5.29
CA ARG A 110 10.56 -6.75 5.38
C ARG A 110 10.07 -6.00 4.15
N TYR A 111 9.24 -5.01 4.36
CA TYR A 111 8.67 -4.21 3.30
C TYR A 111 9.21 -2.79 3.41
N GLY A 112 9.82 -2.32 2.35
CA GLY A 112 10.31 -0.97 2.24
C GLY A 112 9.20 0.05 1.95
N ALA A 113 9.58 1.32 1.91
CA ALA A 113 8.75 2.38 1.37
C ALA A 113 8.54 2.18 -0.15
N PHE A 114 7.38 2.59 -0.64
CA PHE A 114 7.00 2.55 -2.05
C PHE A 114 6.94 3.95 -2.65
#